data_b13c0c54ae08bb9fdf345f7a782e30b4
#
_entry.id   b13c0c54ae08bb9fdf345f7a782e30b4
#
_cell.length_a   1.000
_cell.length_b   1.000
_cell.length_c   1.000
_cell.angle_alpha   90.00
_cell.angle_beta   90.00
_cell.angle_gamma   90.00
#
_symmetry.space_group_name_H-M   'P 1'
#
loop_
_entity.id
_entity.type
_entity.pdbx_description
1 polymer ?
#
loop_
_entity_poly.entity_id
_entity_poly.type
_entity_poly.pdbx_seq_one_letter_code
_entity_poly.pdbx_strand_id
1 'polypeptide(L)'
;MKTMSEELKKDKYNIQDIIKILPHRYPFILIDRIDEVKPGEFVNAIKNVTINEPYFQGHFPGQPVMPGVLSLESIAQTTAFLMLYELDDPLKKNMFISGVDGVRFGV
;
A
#
# COMPACT_ATOMS: atom_id res chain seq x y z
N MET A 1 -14.59 19.80 15.49
CA MET A 1 -14.37 19.03 14.25
C MET A 1 -13.30 17.98 14.48
N LYS A 2 -13.53 16.77 14.04
CA LYS A 2 -12.56 15.70 14.21
C LYS A 2 -11.44 15.84 13.19
N THR A 3 -10.21 15.45 13.59
CA THR A 3 -9.10 15.33 12.65
C THR A 3 -9.32 14.09 11.78
N MET A 4 -8.56 13.98 10.69
CA MET A 4 -8.63 12.81 9.83
C MET A 4 -8.26 11.54 10.60
N SER A 5 -7.24 11.60 11.43
CA SER A 5 -6.82 10.44 12.23
C SER A 5 -7.92 10.00 13.19
N GLU A 6 -8.68 10.93 13.76
CA GLU A 6 -9.79 10.57 14.66
C GLU A 6 -10.93 9.90 13.89
N GLU A 7 -11.24 10.40 12.69
CA GLU A 7 -12.29 9.83 11.85
C GLU A 7 -11.94 8.42 11.37
N LEU A 8 -10.65 8.12 11.21
CA LEU A 8 -10.16 6.84 10.68
C LEU A 8 -9.65 5.89 11.77
N LYS A 9 -9.95 6.16 13.06
CA LYS A 9 -9.51 5.27 14.15
C LYS A 9 -10.33 4.00 14.19
N LYS A 10 -9.91 3.02 13.41
CA LYS A 10 -10.51 1.69 13.32
C LYS A 10 -9.41 0.71 12.92
N ASP A 11 -9.72 -0.58 12.83
CA ASP A 11 -8.73 -1.59 12.46
C ASP A 11 -8.88 -2.11 11.03
N LYS A 12 -9.96 -1.72 10.34
CA LYS A 12 -10.21 -2.10 8.94
C LYS A 12 -10.45 -0.87 8.10
N TYR A 13 -9.83 -0.83 6.92
CA TYR A 13 -9.88 0.33 6.03
C TYR A 13 -10.11 -0.13 4.60
N ASN A 14 -11.06 0.52 3.92
CA ASN A 14 -11.29 0.29 2.50
C ASN A 14 -10.42 1.23 1.66
N ILE A 15 -10.50 1.10 0.34
CA ILE A 15 -9.68 1.91 -0.56
C ILE A 15 -9.95 3.42 -0.41
N GLN A 16 -11.20 3.79 -0.15
CA GLN A 16 -11.53 5.21 0.03
C GLN A 16 -10.85 5.80 1.27
N ASP A 17 -10.71 4.98 2.31
CA ASP A 17 -9.96 5.38 3.49
C ASP A 17 -8.47 5.46 3.22
N ILE A 18 -7.94 4.48 2.49
CA ILE A 18 -6.50 4.38 2.22
C ILE A 18 -6.02 5.59 1.42
N ILE A 19 -6.78 6.05 0.45
CA ILE A 19 -6.37 7.21 -0.36
C ILE A 19 -6.40 8.52 0.43
N LYS A 20 -6.99 8.53 1.61
CA LYS A 20 -6.90 9.69 2.52
C LYS A 20 -5.58 9.70 3.30
N ILE A 21 -4.88 8.58 3.30
CA ILE A 21 -3.64 8.41 4.06
C ILE A 21 -2.43 8.39 3.12
N LEU A 22 -2.51 7.63 2.02
CA LEU A 22 -1.42 7.47 1.07
C LEU A 22 -1.60 8.42 -0.11
N PRO A 23 -0.51 9.07 -0.57
CA PRO A 23 -0.60 9.97 -1.73
C PRO A 23 -0.61 9.22 -3.07
N HIS A 24 -0.30 7.93 -3.06
CA HIS A 24 -0.25 7.11 -4.26
C HIS A 24 -1.61 7.09 -4.97
N ARG A 25 -1.59 7.05 -6.30
CA ARG A 25 -2.80 6.99 -7.12
C ARG A 25 -2.59 6.01 -8.27
N TYR A 26 -3.66 5.66 -8.97
CA TYR A 26 -3.57 4.81 -10.14
C TYR A 26 -2.52 5.34 -11.11
N PRO A 27 -1.66 4.52 -11.69
CA PRO A 27 -1.66 3.04 -11.56
C PRO A 27 -0.73 2.51 -10.46
N PHE A 28 -0.30 3.35 -9.53
CA PHE A 28 0.75 3.00 -8.58
C PHE A 28 0.29 2.80 -7.14
N ILE A 29 -1.02 2.88 -6.87
CA ILE A 29 -1.52 2.47 -5.56
C ILE A 29 -1.67 0.95 -5.55
N LEU A 30 -0.95 0.28 -4.67
CA LEU A 30 -0.82 -1.17 -4.67
C LEU A 30 -1.33 -1.78 -3.36
N ILE A 31 -2.40 -1.23 -2.82
CA ILE A 31 -3.13 -1.78 -1.67
C ILE A 31 -4.60 -1.61 -1.95
N ASP A 32 -5.39 -2.68 -1.74
CA ASP A 32 -6.83 -2.62 -1.96
C ASP A 32 -7.63 -2.46 -0.67
N ARG A 33 -7.14 -3.01 0.44
CA ARG A 33 -7.78 -2.82 1.74
C ARG A 33 -6.82 -3.17 2.86
N ILE A 34 -7.11 -2.66 4.03
CA ILE A 34 -6.44 -3.03 5.28
C ILE A 34 -7.40 -3.93 6.05
N ASP A 35 -6.98 -5.14 6.34
CA ASP A 35 -7.80 -6.09 7.08
C ASP A 35 -7.63 -5.95 8.59
N GLU A 36 -6.44 -5.55 9.03
CA GLU A 36 -6.18 -5.34 10.43
C GLU A 36 -4.95 -4.46 10.60
N VAL A 37 -5.01 -3.53 11.54
CA VAL A 37 -3.85 -2.71 11.87
C VAL A 37 -3.83 -2.46 13.37
N LYS A 38 -2.62 -2.53 13.95
CA LYS A 38 -2.41 -2.22 15.36
C LYS A 38 -1.29 -1.19 15.46
N PRO A 39 -1.57 -0.01 16.04
CA PRO A 39 -0.60 1.10 16.03
C PRO A 39 0.77 0.68 16.57
N GLY A 40 1.81 1.01 15.81
CA GLY A 40 3.18 0.73 16.19
C GLY A 40 3.59 -0.72 16.20
N GLU A 41 2.69 -1.64 15.81
CA GLU A 41 2.99 -3.06 15.89
C GLU A 41 2.92 -3.77 14.54
N PHE A 42 1.74 -3.76 13.86
CA PHE A 42 1.62 -4.47 12.60
C PHE A 42 0.46 -3.94 11.77
N VAL A 43 0.46 -4.35 10.49
CA VAL A 43 -0.62 -4.09 9.56
C VAL A 43 -0.73 -5.27 8.59
N ASN A 44 -1.96 -5.71 8.36
CA ASN A 44 -2.27 -6.74 7.38
C ASN A 44 -3.10 -6.11 6.27
N ALA A 45 -2.62 -6.18 5.05
CA ALA A 45 -3.26 -5.58 3.90
C ALA A 45 -3.46 -6.61 2.79
N ILE A 46 -4.35 -6.28 1.87
CA ILE A 46 -4.62 -7.11 0.69
C ILE A 46 -4.36 -6.28 -0.56
N LYS A 47 -3.64 -6.85 -1.50
CA LYS A 47 -3.52 -6.37 -2.87
C LYS A 47 -4.07 -7.44 -3.79
N ASN A 48 -5.18 -7.15 -4.46
CA ASN A 48 -5.73 -8.04 -5.47
C ASN A 48 -4.91 -7.92 -6.76
N VAL A 49 -4.64 -9.04 -7.39
CA VAL A 49 -3.89 -9.06 -8.66
C VAL A 49 -4.82 -9.65 -9.72
N THR A 50 -5.23 -8.82 -10.68
CA THR A 50 -6.14 -9.23 -11.74
C THR A 50 -5.48 -9.03 -13.09
N ILE A 51 -6.07 -9.63 -14.14
CA ILE A 51 -5.56 -9.45 -15.51
C ILE A 51 -5.61 -7.99 -15.97
N ASN A 52 -6.41 -7.16 -15.30
CA ASN A 52 -6.54 -5.74 -15.64
C ASN A 52 -5.43 -4.87 -15.03
N GLU A 53 -4.45 -5.46 -14.35
CA GLU A 53 -3.33 -4.69 -13.82
C GLU A 53 -2.51 -4.11 -14.98
N PRO A 54 -2.23 -2.80 -14.98
CA PRO A 54 -1.58 -2.15 -16.13
C PRO A 54 -0.18 -2.66 -16.41
N TYR A 55 0.55 -3.15 -15.40
CA TYR A 55 1.90 -3.66 -15.62
C TYR A 55 1.95 -4.95 -16.42
N PHE A 56 0.83 -5.65 -16.59
CA PHE A 56 0.81 -6.88 -17.39
C PHE A 56 0.89 -6.61 -18.89
N GLN A 57 0.76 -5.37 -19.33
CA GLN A 57 0.97 -5.03 -20.74
C GLN A 57 2.42 -5.27 -21.16
N GLY A 58 3.35 -5.11 -20.25
CA GLY A 58 4.78 -5.27 -20.54
C GLY A 58 5.46 -6.42 -19.83
N HIS A 59 4.83 -7.00 -18.83
CA HIS A 59 5.50 -7.99 -17.98
C HIS A 59 4.61 -9.24 -17.79
N PHE A 60 4.44 -10.07 -18.79
CA PHE A 60 4.95 -10.03 -20.15
C PHE A 60 3.80 -10.22 -21.12
N PRO A 61 3.88 -9.72 -22.36
CA PRO A 61 2.81 -9.92 -23.33
C PRO A 61 2.46 -11.40 -23.47
N GLY A 62 1.17 -11.74 -23.25
CA GLY A 62 0.71 -13.11 -23.33
C GLY A 62 1.03 -13.98 -22.13
N GLN A 63 1.81 -13.49 -21.16
CA GLN A 63 2.16 -14.26 -19.97
C GLN A 63 2.26 -13.31 -18.77
N PRO A 64 1.13 -13.00 -18.12
CA PRO A 64 1.12 -12.04 -17.03
C PRO A 64 1.79 -12.57 -15.78
N VAL A 65 2.79 -11.84 -15.31
CA VAL A 65 3.51 -12.14 -14.06
C VAL A 65 3.68 -10.83 -13.31
N MET A 66 3.22 -10.76 -12.08
CA MET A 66 3.42 -9.55 -11.28
C MET A 66 4.91 -9.36 -11.00
N PRO A 67 5.50 -8.20 -11.40
CA PRO A 67 6.89 -7.95 -11.11
C PRO A 67 7.17 -8.02 -9.61
N GLY A 68 8.23 -8.76 -9.21
CA GLY A 68 8.59 -8.91 -7.82
C GLY A 68 8.87 -7.58 -7.13
N VAL A 69 9.45 -6.62 -7.85
CA VAL A 69 9.73 -5.29 -7.30
C VAL A 69 8.44 -4.54 -6.94
N LEU A 70 7.32 -4.83 -7.61
CA LEU A 70 6.03 -4.22 -7.26
C LEU A 70 5.44 -4.85 -6.00
N SER A 71 5.76 -6.11 -5.71
CA SER A 71 5.40 -6.72 -4.43
C SER A 71 6.13 -6.00 -3.29
N LEU A 72 7.40 -5.65 -3.49
CA LEU A 72 8.13 -4.84 -2.51
C LEU A 72 7.50 -3.47 -2.35
N GLU A 73 7.09 -2.84 -3.45
CA GLU A 73 6.44 -1.54 -3.38
C GLU A 73 5.11 -1.62 -2.61
N SER A 74 4.33 -2.69 -2.84
CA SER A 74 3.08 -2.91 -2.11
C SER A 74 3.34 -3.03 -0.61
N ILE A 75 4.37 -3.77 -0.22
CA ILE A 75 4.77 -3.91 1.19
C ILE A 75 5.21 -2.55 1.75
N ALA A 76 5.98 -1.78 0.98
CA ALA A 76 6.42 -0.46 1.40
C ALA A 76 5.23 0.49 1.62
N GLN A 77 4.23 0.46 0.74
CA GLN A 77 3.02 1.26 0.89
C GLN A 77 2.24 0.84 2.13
N THR A 78 2.16 -0.46 2.40
CA THR A 78 1.52 -0.97 3.60
C THR A 78 2.23 -0.47 4.85
N THR A 79 3.56 -0.49 4.84
CA THR A 79 4.36 0.06 5.93
C THR A 79 4.13 1.56 6.09
N ALA A 80 4.08 2.29 4.98
CA ALA A 80 3.79 3.73 5.01
C ALA A 80 2.42 4.00 5.63
N PHE A 81 1.41 3.19 5.29
CA PHE A 81 0.09 3.32 5.90
C PHE A 81 0.19 3.20 7.42
N LEU A 82 0.91 2.18 7.91
CA LEU A 82 1.08 1.96 9.35
C LEU A 82 1.71 3.18 10.02
N MET A 83 2.66 3.84 9.35
CA MET A 83 3.37 4.98 9.91
C MET A 83 2.58 6.28 9.82
N LEU A 84 1.65 6.40 8.86
CA LEU A 84 1.00 7.67 8.55
C LEU A 84 -0.45 7.76 9.04
N TYR A 85 -1.14 6.64 9.24
CA TYR A 85 -2.60 6.68 9.38
C TYR A 85 -3.08 7.37 10.66
N GLU A 86 -2.24 7.51 11.66
CA GLU A 86 -2.57 8.20 12.90
C GLU A 86 -2.20 9.69 12.88
N LEU A 87 -1.54 10.17 11.83
CA LEU A 87 -1.14 11.56 11.73
C LEU A 87 -2.33 12.44 11.35
N ASP A 88 -2.33 13.68 11.80
CA ASP A 88 -3.40 14.63 11.47
C ASP A 88 -3.40 15.01 9.97
N ASP A 89 -2.21 15.09 9.36
CA ASP A 89 -2.04 15.46 7.96
C ASP A 89 -1.19 14.44 7.22
N PRO A 90 -1.66 13.18 7.06
CA PRO A 90 -0.82 12.14 6.48
C PRO A 90 -0.39 12.43 5.03
N LEU A 91 -1.25 13.09 4.25
CA LEU A 91 -0.93 13.37 2.83
C LEU A 91 0.15 14.44 2.66
N LYS A 92 0.52 15.15 3.71
CA LYS A 92 1.63 16.11 3.64
C LYS A 92 2.99 15.44 3.78
N LYS A 93 3.02 14.14 4.08
CA LYS A 93 4.26 13.38 4.23
C LYS A 93 4.44 12.47 3.03
N ASN A 94 5.62 12.48 2.45
CA ASN A 94 6.01 11.54 1.41
C ASN A 94 7.04 10.58 1.99
N MET A 95 6.88 9.30 1.69
CA MET A 95 7.80 8.27 2.15
C MET A 95 8.43 7.58 0.95
N PHE A 96 9.74 7.39 1.04
CA PHE A 96 10.52 6.80 -0.04
C PHE A 96 11.28 5.58 0.48
N ILE A 97 11.41 4.56 -0.37
CA ILE A 97 12.26 3.42 -0.07
C ILE A 97 13.71 3.92 -0.17
N SER A 98 14.46 3.83 0.94
CA SER A 98 15.86 4.25 0.96
C SER A 98 16.83 3.08 0.89
N GLY A 99 16.35 1.86 1.12
CA GLY A 99 17.19 0.68 1.05
C GLY A 99 16.38 -0.60 1.15
N VAL A 100 16.89 -1.66 0.55
CA VAL A 100 16.29 -2.98 0.58
C VAL A 100 17.42 -4.01 0.73
N ASP A 101 17.32 -4.87 1.74
CA ASP A 101 18.34 -5.87 2.03
C ASP A 101 17.73 -7.26 2.16
N GLY A 102 18.49 -8.27 1.73
CA GLY A 102 18.14 -9.66 1.97
C GLY A 102 16.88 -10.16 1.30
N VAL A 103 16.46 -9.51 0.23
CA VAL A 103 15.23 -9.87 -0.48
C VAL A 103 15.51 -10.96 -1.51
N ARG A 104 14.64 -11.97 -1.54
CA ARG A 104 14.68 -13.02 -2.55
C ARG A 104 13.30 -13.19 -3.15
N PHE A 105 13.26 -13.37 -4.45
CA PHE A 105 12.01 -13.70 -5.15
C PHE A 105 12.03 -15.19 -5.49
N GLY A 106 11.00 -15.90 -5.06
CA GLY A 106 10.86 -17.32 -5.35
C GLY A 106 10.62 -17.58 -6.83
N VAL A 107 10.92 -18.78 -7.26
CA VAL A 107 10.72 -19.20 -8.64
C VAL A 107 9.38 -19.90 -8.76
#